data_ebf750d8e5d6f13d0ac86608f942b12b
#
_entry.id   ebf750d8e5d6f13d0ac86608f942b12b
#
_cell.length_a   1.000
_cell.length_b   1.000
_cell.length_c   1.000
_cell.angle_alpha   90.00
_cell.angle_beta   90.00
_cell.angle_gamma   90.00
#
_symmetry.space_group_name_H-M   'P 1'
#
loop_
_entity.id
_entity.type
_entity.pdbx_description
1 polymer ?
#
loop_
_entity_poly.entity_id
_entity_poly.type
_entity_poly.pdbx_seq_one_letter_code
_entity_poly.pdbx_strand_id
1 'polypeptide(L)'
;MDLSPKRTDRVEGTAYFTFFLRWYYIVAKELYILDEPCKGLHYRDITKIVKATKDLIHRGNTVIAIEHNKQYISSSDCIVELGPVGGPDGGYLISQSSMPPKTEYQLAFKQTSKAQDYFEVNNSNFRNIHGQNARFPIGGITCITGVSGSGKSTLASVVS
;
A
#
# COMPACT_ATOMS: atom_id res chain seq x y z
N MET A 1 8.53 -1.23 -24.04
CA MET A 1 9.04 -2.05 -22.92
C MET A 1 7.82 -2.40 -22.09
N ASP A 2 7.44 -3.66 -22.02
CA ASP A 2 6.26 -4.11 -21.30
C ASP A 2 6.56 -4.01 -19.79
N LEU A 3 5.91 -3.05 -19.09
CA LEU A 3 6.03 -2.79 -17.65
C LEU A 3 4.94 -3.52 -16.84
N SER A 4 4.26 -4.51 -17.44
CA SER A 4 3.27 -5.29 -16.72
C SER A 4 3.95 -6.06 -15.57
N PRO A 5 3.48 -5.91 -14.32
CA PRO A 5 4.01 -6.66 -13.18
C PRO A 5 3.76 -8.16 -13.40
N LYS A 6 4.82 -8.94 -13.36
CA LYS A 6 4.77 -10.39 -13.70
C LYS A 6 4.26 -11.28 -12.57
N ARG A 7 4.07 -10.76 -11.35
CA ARG A 7 3.60 -11.54 -10.21
C ARG A 7 3.02 -10.68 -9.10
N THR A 8 1.83 -11.03 -8.63
CA THR A 8 1.18 -10.47 -7.45
C THR A 8 0.98 -11.60 -6.43
N ASP A 9 1.71 -11.53 -5.32
CA ASP A 9 1.51 -12.45 -4.20
C ASP A 9 0.74 -11.72 -3.09
N ARG A 10 -0.50 -12.15 -2.82
CA ARG A 10 -1.29 -11.69 -1.69
C ARG A 10 -0.94 -12.52 -0.46
N VAL A 11 -0.49 -11.88 0.61
CA VAL A 11 -0.11 -12.55 1.87
C VAL A 11 -0.86 -11.92 3.04
N GLU A 12 -1.46 -12.74 3.91
CA GLU A 12 -2.24 -12.31 5.07
C GLU A 12 -1.51 -12.57 6.39
N GLY A 13 -1.50 -11.56 7.28
CA GLY A 13 -1.22 -11.69 8.71
C GLY A 13 0.18 -12.14 9.12
N THR A 14 0.28 -12.88 10.22
CA THR A 14 1.51 -13.27 10.95
C THR A 14 2.55 -14.06 10.10
N ALA A 15 2.16 -14.57 8.95
CA ALA A 15 3.06 -15.23 8.00
C ALA A 15 4.14 -14.29 7.40
N TYR A 16 3.94 -12.98 7.51
CA TYR A 16 4.86 -11.98 6.95
C TYR A 16 6.28 -12.06 7.48
N PHE A 17 6.44 -12.30 8.80
CA PHE A 17 7.78 -12.35 9.38
C PHE A 17 8.62 -13.51 8.82
N THR A 18 7.99 -14.65 8.62
CA THR A 18 8.63 -15.84 8.02
C THR A 18 8.83 -15.67 6.52
N PHE A 19 7.90 -15.00 5.84
CA PHE A 19 7.95 -14.73 4.42
C PHE A 19 9.08 -13.76 4.06
N PHE A 20 9.25 -12.66 4.80
CA PHE A 20 10.34 -11.70 4.59
C PHE A 20 11.73 -12.30 4.81
N LEU A 21 11.90 -13.25 5.73
CA LEU A 21 13.17 -13.91 5.96
C LEU A 21 13.55 -14.91 4.85
N ARG A 22 12.57 -15.44 4.10
CA ARG A 22 12.78 -16.46 3.07
C ARG A 22 13.08 -15.88 1.69
N TRP A 23 12.74 -14.58 1.45
CA TRP A 23 12.82 -13.93 0.14
C TRP A 23 14.08 -13.09 -0.06
N TYR A 24 15.23 -13.62 0.30
CA TYR A 24 16.52 -12.95 0.11
C TYR A 24 16.91 -12.78 -1.39
N TYR A 25 16.21 -13.46 -2.30
CA TYR A 25 16.41 -13.39 -3.76
C TYR A 25 15.24 -12.72 -4.47
N ILE A 26 14.93 -11.47 -4.11
CA ILE A 26 13.82 -10.74 -4.72
C ILE A 26 14.28 -10.09 -6.02
N VAL A 27 13.54 -10.36 -7.09
CA VAL A 27 13.70 -9.70 -8.38
C VAL A 27 13.24 -8.24 -8.23
N ALA A 28 13.98 -7.31 -8.83
CA ALA A 28 13.59 -5.90 -8.84
C ALA A 28 12.41 -5.65 -9.81
N LYS A 29 11.62 -4.59 -9.54
CA LYS A 29 10.45 -4.16 -10.33
C LYS A 29 9.22 -5.05 -10.19
N GLU A 30 8.99 -5.60 -9.02
CA GLU A 30 7.75 -6.30 -8.67
C GLU A 30 6.78 -5.38 -7.93
N LEU A 31 5.48 -5.70 -8.02
CA LEU A 31 4.42 -5.08 -7.23
C LEU A 31 4.01 -6.04 -6.11
N TYR A 32 4.11 -5.57 -4.87
CA TYR A 32 3.65 -6.28 -3.67
C TYR A 32 2.37 -5.67 -3.16
N ILE A 33 1.36 -6.49 -2.94
CA ILE A 33 0.11 -6.09 -2.28
C ILE A 33 0.07 -6.73 -0.90
N LEU A 34 0.06 -5.90 0.15
CA LEU A 34 0.05 -6.30 1.54
C LEU A 34 -1.32 -5.97 2.15
N ASP A 35 -2.03 -6.98 2.63
CA ASP A 35 -3.34 -6.81 3.26
C ASP A 35 -3.21 -6.90 4.79
N GLU A 36 -3.42 -5.77 5.49
CA GLU A 36 -3.30 -5.59 6.93
C GLU A 36 -1.96 -6.11 7.52
N PRO A 37 -0.78 -5.68 7.01
CA PRO A 37 0.51 -6.23 7.44
C PRO A 37 0.81 -6.04 8.93
N CYS A 38 0.17 -5.08 9.60
CA CYS A 38 0.35 -4.83 11.03
C CYS A 38 -0.66 -5.54 11.93
N LYS A 39 -1.57 -6.34 11.36
CA LYS A 39 -2.63 -7.00 12.13
C LYS A 39 -2.07 -7.94 13.20
N GLY A 40 -2.51 -7.73 14.44
CA GLY A 40 -2.11 -8.56 15.60
C GLY A 40 -0.68 -8.34 16.08
N LEU A 41 0.06 -7.35 15.54
CA LEU A 41 1.41 -7.05 15.97
C LEU A 41 1.45 -6.05 17.13
N HIS A 42 2.44 -6.25 18.01
CA HIS A 42 2.79 -5.26 19.00
C HIS A 42 3.47 -4.05 18.34
N TYR A 43 3.28 -2.84 18.90
CA TYR A 43 3.80 -1.60 18.30
C TYR A 43 5.31 -1.63 17.96
N ARG A 44 6.12 -2.34 18.75
CA ARG A 44 7.56 -2.53 18.50
C ARG A 44 7.86 -3.34 17.25
N ASP A 45 6.95 -4.25 16.88
CA ASP A 45 7.13 -5.11 15.72
C ASP A 45 6.70 -4.42 14.43
N ILE A 46 5.80 -3.42 14.53
CA ILE A 46 5.40 -2.57 13.39
C ILE A 46 6.63 -1.88 12.78
N THR A 47 7.56 -1.39 13.61
CA THR A 47 8.81 -0.78 13.11
C THR A 47 9.62 -1.75 12.25
N LYS A 48 9.64 -3.04 12.60
CA LYS A 48 10.34 -4.07 11.82
C LYS A 48 9.67 -4.30 10.48
N ILE A 49 8.32 -4.32 10.44
CA ILE A 49 7.55 -4.45 9.19
C ILE A 49 7.78 -3.24 8.29
N VAL A 50 7.71 -2.02 8.83
CA VAL A 50 8.01 -0.79 8.08
C VAL A 50 9.41 -0.84 7.47
N LYS A 51 10.41 -1.26 8.26
CA LYS A 51 11.78 -1.39 7.76
C LYS A 51 11.86 -2.42 6.62
N ALA A 52 11.28 -3.60 6.79
CA ALA A 52 11.27 -4.64 5.78
C ALA A 52 10.57 -4.17 4.48
N THR A 53 9.44 -3.44 4.59
CA THR A 53 8.77 -2.85 3.44
C THR A 53 9.66 -1.82 2.73
N LYS A 54 10.38 -0.98 3.48
CA LYS A 54 11.33 -0.02 2.89
C LYS A 54 12.52 -0.70 2.23
N ASP A 55 12.98 -1.82 2.76
CA ASP A 55 14.04 -2.61 2.12
C ASP A 55 13.58 -3.19 0.76
N LEU A 56 12.28 -3.53 0.59
CA LEU A 56 11.71 -3.88 -0.72
C LEU A 56 11.79 -2.71 -1.71
N ILE A 57 11.41 -1.52 -1.27
CA ILE A 57 11.46 -0.30 -2.10
C ILE A 57 12.90 0.03 -2.52
N HIS A 58 13.86 -0.06 -1.61
CA HIS A 58 15.27 0.17 -1.92
C HIS A 58 15.83 -0.80 -2.98
N ARG A 59 15.18 -1.94 -3.17
CA ARG A 59 15.51 -2.92 -4.22
C ARG A 59 14.78 -2.65 -5.55
N GLY A 60 14.05 -1.54 -5.66
CA GLY A 60 13.36 -1.13 -6.88
C GLY A 60 11.95 -1.71 -7.04
N ASN A 61 11.35 -2.23 -5.97
CA ASN A 61 9.99 -2.76 -5.97
C ASN A 61 8.97 -1.66 -5.65
N THR A 62 7.69 -1.97 -5.91
CA THR A 62 6.55 -1.12 -5.54
C THR A 62 5.70 -1.85 -4.52
N VAL A 63 5.20 -1.14 -3.51
CA VAL A 63 4.35 -1.73 -2.47
C VAL A 63 3.03 -0.98 -2.37
N ILE A 64 1.92 -1.71 -2.39
CA ILE A 64 0.60 -1.22 -2.00
C ILE A 64 0.21 -1.95 -0.72
N ALA A 65 -0.08 -1.21 0.35
CA ALA A 65 -0.52 -1.77 1.62
C ALA A 65 -1.93 -1.30 1.96
N ILE A 66 -2.82 -2.23 2.26
CA ILE A 66 -4.12 -1.93 2.87
C ILE A 66 -3.86 -1.88 4.37
N GLU A 67 -3.97 -0.69 4.97
CA GLU A 67 -3.62 -0.51 6.37
C GLU A 67 -4.41 0.63 7.03
N HIS A 68 -4.61 0.48 8.34
CA HIS A 68 -5.21 1.50 9.20
C HIS A 68 -4.29 1.91 10.36
N ASN A 69 -3.15 1.25 10.51
CA ASN A 69 -2.17 1.57 11.54
C ASN A 69 -1.46 2.89 11.21
N LYS A 70 -1.59 3.88 12.09
CA LYS A 70 -1.05 5.24 11.89
C LYS A 70 0.47 5.26 11.70
N GLN A 71 1.20 4.40 12.41
CA GLN A 71 2.66 4.33 12.30
C GLN A 71 3.09 3.80 10.93
N TYR A 72 2.39 2.79 10.40
CA TYR A 72 2.65 2.27 9.05
C TYR A 72 2.25 3.30 7.99
N ILE A 73 1.04 3.88 8.09
CA ILE A 73 0.53 4.91 7.16
C ILE A 73 1.50 6.09 7.07
N SER A 74 2.01 6.58 8.22
CA SER A 74 2.96 7.71 8.26
C SER A 74 4.31 7.41 7.60
N SER A 75 4.62 6.15 7.34
CA SER A 75 5.85 5.71 6.67
C SER A 75 5.72 5.56 5.15
N SER A 76 4.51 5.67 4.60
CA SER A 76 4.24 5.53 3.17
C SER A 76 4.59 6.81 2.39
N ASP A 77 4.77 6.68 1.09
CA ASP A 77 5.05 7.78 0.17
C ASP A 77 3.76 8.36 -0.42
N CYS A 78 2.70 7.56 -0.48
CA CYS A 78 1.38 7.96 -0.96
C CYS A 78 0.29 7.35 -0.07
N ILE A 79 -0.77 8.10 0.17
CA ILE A 79 -1.97 7.63 0.87
C ILE A 79 -3.16 7.78 -0.06
N VAL A 80 -3.93 6.72 -0.19
CA VAL A 80 -5.21 6.67 -0.92
C VAL A 80 -6.29 6.35 0.12
N GLU A 81 -7.21 7.27 0.35
CA GLU A 81 -8.29 7.10 1.31
C GLU A 81 -9.62 6.83 0.61
N LEU A 82 -10.27 5.73 0.97
CA LEU A 82 -11.56 5.31 0.46
C LEU A 82 -12.65 5.45 1.52
N GLY A 83 -13.84 5.86 1.10
CA GLY A 83 -14.98 6.05 1.96
C GLY A 83 -16.20 6.60 1.21
N PRO A 84 -17.02 7.45 1.87
CA PRO A 84 -16.98 7.79 3.30
C PRO A 84 -17.49 6.66 4.21
N VAL A 85 -18.24 5.71 3.64
CA VAL A 85 -18.86 4.57 4.33
C VAL A 85 -18.44 3.25 3.70
N GLY A 86 -18.80 2.14 4.33
CA GLY A 86 -18.62 0.81 3.77
C GLY A 86 -19.87 0.33 2.99
N GLY A 87 -19.70 -0.73 2.20
CA GLY A 87 -20.78 -1.35 1.44
C GLY A 87 -21.08 -0.66 0.11
N PRO A 88 -22.34 -0.76 -0.37
CA PRO A 88 -22.73 -0.22 -1.70
C PRO A 88 -22.53 1.29 -1.85
N ASP A 89 -22.68 2.03 -0.75
CA ASP A 89 -22.51 3.49 -0.72
C ASP A 89 -21.04 3.93 -0.48
N GLY A 90 -20.12 2.98 -0.42
CA GLY A 90 -18.68 3.21 -0.31
C GLY A 90 -17.98 3.22 -1.68
N GLY A 91 -16.69 3.00 -1.69
CA GLY A 91 -15.90 2.82 -2.92
C GLY A 91 -15.50 4.12 -3.61
N TYR A 92 -15.68 5.25 -2.94
CA TYR A 92 -15.25 6.55 -3.46
C TYR A 92 -13.87 6.92 -2.95
N LEU A 93 -13.05 7.51 -3.81
CA LEU A 93 -11.80 8.13 -3.42
C LEU A 93 -12.09 9.44 -2.69
N ILE A 94 -11.84 9.46 -1.37
CA ILE A 94 -12.03 10.65 -0.53
C ILE A 94 -10.85 11.59 -0.68
N SER A 95 -9.65 11.05 -0.59
CA SER A 95 -8.43 11.82 -0.74
C SER A 95 -7.30 10.98 -1.31
N GLN A 96 -6.40 11.65 -2.01
CA GLN A 96 -5.12 11.08 -2.39
C GLN A 96 -4.03 12.11 -2.09
N SER A 97 -3.04 11.72 -1.30
CA SER A 97 -1.94 12.58 -0.89
C SER A 97 -0.60 11.90 -1.16
N SER A 98 0.33 12.64 -1.74
CA SER A 98 1.74 12.22 -1.88
C SER A 98 2.58 12.50 -0.63
N MET A 99 1.96 13.00 0.43
CA MET A 99 2.61 13.16 1.74
C MET A 99 1.67 12.67 2.84
N PRO A 100 2.12 11.76 3.71
CA PRO A 100 1.32 11.38 4.87
C PRO A 100 1.08 12.61 5.76
N PRO A 101 -0.09 12.71 6.41
CA PRO A 101 -0.34 13.78 7.37
C PRO A 101 0.74 13.75 8.45
N LYS A 102 1.22 14.94 8.85
CA LYS A 102 2.16 15.07 9.97
C LYS A 102 1.49 14.59 11.24
N THR A 103 1.79 13.37 11.65
CA THR A 103 1.33 12.81 12.92
C THR A 103 2.48 12.82 13.92
N GLU A 104 2.18 12.87 15.22
CA GLU A 104 3.16 12.86 16.32
C GLU A 104 4.11 11.64 16.31
N TYR A 105 3.83 10.65 15.49
CA TYR A 105 4.62 9.42 15.33
C TYR A 105 5.53 9.43 14.11
N GLN A 106 6.03 10.59 13.69
CA GLN A 106 7.07 10.64 12.67
C GLN A 106 8.33 9.97 13.21
N LEU A 107 8.43 8.67 13.01
CA LEU A 107 9.75 8.05 12.95
C LEU A 107 10.50 8.79 11.84
N ALA A 108 11.72 9.25 12.14
CA ALA A 108 12.57 10.02 11.23
C ALA A 108 13.03 9.14 10.04
N PHE A 109 12.08 8.62 9.26
CA PHE A 109 12.37 7.98 7.99
C PHE A 109 12.41 9.06 6.92
N LYS A 110 13.58 9.27 6.36
CA LYS A 110 13.77 10.11 5.19
C LYS A 110 12.86 9.60 4.07
N GLN A 111 12.00 10.46 3.52
CA GLN A 111 11.28 10.16 2.28
C GLN A 111 12.26 9.67 1.23
N THR A 112 12.07 8.48 0.75
CA THR A 112 13.08 7.77 -0.03
C THR A 112 13.05 8.09 -1.51
N SER A 113 12.02 8.71 -2.04
CA SER A 113 12.04 9.19 -3.42
C SER A 113 10.88 10.15 -3.74
N LYS A 114 11.16 11.17 -4.54
CA LYS A 114 10.13 11.75 -5.41
C LYS A 114 9.92 10.72 -6.52
N ALA A 115 8.81 9.99 -6.46
CA ALA A 115 8.47 9.08 -7.54
C ALA A 115 8.43 9.89 -8.85
N GLN A 116 9.20 9.45 -9.84
CA GLN A 116 9.24 10.07 -11.16
C GLN A 116 8.15 9.48 -12.05
N ASP A 117 7.76 8.22 -11.80
CA ASP A 117 6.81 7.47 -12.59
C ASP A 117 5.62 7.01 -11.74
N TYR A 118 4.46 6.93 -12.38
CA TYR A 118 3.21 6.46 -11.78
C TYR A 118 2.54 5.48 -12.72
N PHE A 119 1.86 4.48 -12.17
CA PHE A 119 0.80 3.81 -12.90
C PHE A 119 -0.55 4.33 -12.42
N GLU A 120 -1.55 4.31 -13.31
CA GLU A 120 -2.85 4.90 -13.05
C GLU A 120 -3.96 3.87 -13.26
N VAL A 121 -4.92 3.89 -12.37
CA VAL A 121 -6.21 3.22 -12.54
C VAL A 121 -7.21 4.29 -12.91
N ASN A 122 -7.79 4.21 -14.10
CA ASN A 122 -8.70 5.21 -14.62
C ASN A 122 -10.11 4.63 -14.78
N ASN A 123 -11.12 5.38 -14.31
CA ASN A 123 -12.54 5.05 -14.43
C ASN A 123 -12.86 3.61 -14.01
N SER A 124 -12.26 3.15 -12.92
CA SER A 124 -12.48 1.80 -12.42
C SER A 124 -13.90 1.62 -11.90
N ASN A 125 -14.58 0.64 -12.48
CA ASN A 125 -15.92 0.18 -12.06
C ASN A 125 -15.84 -1.31 -11.76
N PHE A 126 -15.57 -1.65 -10.52
CA PHE A 126 -15.48 -3.03 -10.08
C PHE A 126 -16.02 -3.20 -8.66
N ARG A 127 -17.02 -4.07 -8.50
CA ARG A 127 -17.75 -4.28 -7.25
C ARG A 127 -18.32 -2.96 -6.71
N ASN A 128 -17.82 -2.49 -5.55
CA ASN A 128 -18.22 -1.24 -4.92
C ASN A 128 -17.29 -0.05 -5.23
N ILE A 129 -16.43 -0.15 -6.22
CA ILE A 129 -15.67 0.98 -6.77
C ILE A 129 -16.45 1.57 -7.94
N HIS A 130 -16.72 2.87 -7.92
CA HIS A 130 -17.62 3.55 -8.87
C HIS A 130 -16.87 4.66 -9.62
N GLY A 131 -16.32 4.34 -10.80
CA GLY A 131 -15.70 5.31 -11.70
C GLY A 131 -14.49 6.07 -11.10
N GLN A 132 -13.75 5.45 -10.18
CA GLN A 132 -12.68 6.12 -9.48
C GLN A 132 -11.37 6.11 -10.27
N ASN A 133 -10.59 7.20 -10.10
CA ASN A 133 -9.24 7.33 -10.62
C ASN A 133 -8.26 7.33 -9.46
N ALA A 134 -7.21 6.54 -9.55
CA ALA A 134 -6.14 6.50 -8.55
C ALA A 134 -4.76 6.39 -9.21
N ARG A 135 -3.75 7.02 -8.61
CA ARG A 135 -2.36 7.03 -9.09
C ARG A 135 -1.45 6.39 -8.05
N PHE A 136 -0.57 5.53 -8.49
CA PHE A 136 0.32 4.77 -7.64
C PHE A 136 1.77 5.03 -8.05
N PRO A 137 2.63 5.58 -7.16
CA PRO A 137 4.03 5.82 -7.48
C PRO A 137 4.77 4.49 -7.66
N ILE A 138 5.53 4.38 -8.75
CA ILE A 138 6.41 3.24 -9.01
C ILE A 138 7.67 3.39 -8.14
N GLY A 139 8.08 2.30 -7.48
CA GLY A 139 9.22 2.32 -6.57
C GLY A 139 8.95 3.01 -5.23
N GLY A 140 7.68 3.13 -4.85
CA GLY A 140 7.24 3.72 -3.59
C GLY A 140 6.27 2.84 -2.81
N ILE A 141 5.93 3.26 -1.60
CA ILE A 141 4.91 2.64 -0.76
C ILE A 141 3.62 3.45 -0.87
N THR A 142 2.55 2.84 -1.39
CA THR A 142 1.19 3.41 -1.31
C THR A 142 0.39 2.72 -0.23
N CYS A 143 -0.20 3.51 0.66
CA CYS A 143 -1.10 3.00 1.68
C CYS A 143 -2.57 3.27 1.29
N ILE A 144 -3.38 2.22 1.15
CA ILE A 144 -4.84 2.32 0.95
C ILE A 144 -5.50 2.24 2.32
N THR A 145 -6.20 3.29 2.71
CA THR A 145 -6.90 3.42 4.00
C THR A 145 -8.38 3.72 3.81
N GLY A 146 -9.14 3.71 4.87
CA GLY A 146 -10.58 3.98 4.87
C GLY A 146 -11.36 3.03 5.78
N VAL A 147 -12.65 3.29 5.95
CA VAL A 147 -13.54 2.48 6.80
C VAL A 147 -13.67 1.03 6.30
N SER A 148 -14.09 0.12 7.17
CA SER A 148 -14.36 -1.26 6.77
C SER A 148 -15.42 -1.32 5.67
N GLY A 149 -15.21 -2.16 4.65
CA GLY A 149 -16.13 -2.26 3.51
C GLY A 149 -16.06 -1.12 2.48
N SER A 150 -15.17 -0.12 2.65
CA SER A 150 -15.07 1.00 1.69
C SER A 150 -14.43 0.66 0.34
N GLY A 151 -14.10 -0.61 0.06
CA GLY A 151 -13.55 -1.02 -1.22
C GLY A 151 -12.02 -1.11 -1.29
N LYS A 152 -11.29 -1.04 -0.16
CA LYS A 152 -9.82 -1.08 -0.15
C LYS A 152 -9.24 -2.31 -0.86
N SER A 153 -9.69 -3.50 -0.46
CA SER A 153 -9.23 -4.74 -1.09
C SER A 153 -9.71 -4.86 -2.53
N THR A 154 -10.86 -4.26 -2.86
CA THR A 154 -11.37 -4.18 -4.24
C THR A 154 -10.44 -3.33 -5.10
N LEU A 155 -10.05 -2.12 -4.63
CA LEU A 155 -9.11 -1.27 -5.35
C LEU A 155 -7.75 -1.95 -5.52
N ALA A 156 -7.23 -2.60 -4.48
CA ALA A 156 -5.99 -3.36 -4.58
C ALA A 156 -6.08 -4.52 -5.60
N SER A 157 -7.24 -5.17 -5.71
CA SER A 157 -7.47 -6.23 -6.71
C SER A 157 -7.61 -5.70 -8.14
N VAL A 158 -7.95 -4.43 -8.35
CA VAL A 158 -7.96 -3.79 -9.67
C VAL A 158 -6.54 -3.53 -10.17
N VAL A 159 -5.60 -3.38 -9.24
CA VAL A 159 -4.20 -3.08 -9.54
C VAL A 159 -3.37 -4.36 -9.76
N SER A 160 -3.81 -5.49 -9.21
CA SER A 160 -3.16 -6.80 -9.33
C SER A 160 -3.52 -7.47 -10.66
#